data_09d4173887cc014f28a041f609c0bcb5
#
_entry.id   09d4173887cc014f28a041f609c0bcb5
#
_cell.length_a   1.000
_cell.length_b   1.000
_cell.length_c   1.000
_cell.angle_alpha   90.00
_cell.angle_beta   90.00
_cell.angle_gamma   90.00
#
_symmetry.space_group_name_H-M   'P 1'
#
loop_
_entity.id
_entity.type
_entity.pdbx_description
1 polymer ?
#
loop_
_entity_poly.entity_id
_entity_poly.type
_entity_poly.pdbx_seq_one_letter_code
_entity_poly.pdbx_strand_id
1 'polypeptide(L)'
;MAHEKHNEIVHMLMEIGEKLGFDSTGRTMGDLYKLASADCVWYYPKNSDPQSIFADFASQDKYHKVPFVAFEVAYSEKEKALRGSLASLQILGASVSVIVLAGDSKEYKDYLNELMKKFALNRVIVWDDSKVYEWYSRIVK
;
A
#
# COMPACT_ATOMS: atom_id res chain seq x y z
N MET A 1 -21.18 -1.52 -4.48
CA MET A 1 -20.59 -1.43 -5.82
C MET A 1 -19.16 -0.97 -5.76
N ALA A 2 -18.91 0.33 -5.77
CA ALA A 2 -17.52 0.81 -5.68
C ALA A 2 -16.82 0.29 -4.42
N HIS A 3 -17.53 0.28 -3.30
CA HIS A 3 -17.00 -0.20 -2.04
C HIS A 3 -16.64 -1.68 -2.08
N GLU A 4 -17.45 -2.49 -2.74
CA GLU A 4 -17.18 -3.92 -2.88
C GLU A 4 -15.95 -4.18 -3.74
N LYS A 5 -15.80 -3.44 -4.84
CA LYS A 5 -14.64 -3.57 -5.71
C LYS A 5 -13.37 -3.10 -5.02
N HIS A 6 -13.46 -2.02 -4.26
CA HIS A 6 -12.35 -1.54 -3.45
C HIS A 6 -11.88 -2.64 -2.50
N ASN A 7 -12.81 -3.24 -1.76
CA ASN A 7 -12.47 -4.26 -0.79
C ASN A 7 -11.93 -5.53 -1.43
N GLU A 8 -12.45 -5.89 -2.60
CA GLU A 8 -11.95 -7.04 -3.36
C GLU A 8 -10.46 -6.85 -3.68
N ILE A 9 -10.10 -5.68 -4.16
CA ILE A 9 -8.69 -5.37 -4.50
C ILE A 9 -7.82 -5.41 -3.25
N VAL A 10 -8.30 -4.83 -2.15
CA VAL A 10 -7.57 -4.88 -0.88
C VAL A 10 -7.32 -6.32 -0.44
N HIS A 11 -8.34 -7.18 -0.51
CA HIS A 11 -8.19 -8.58 -0.16
C HIS A 11 -7.18 -9.29 -1.04
N MET A 12 -7.19 -9.02 -2.33
CA MET A 12 -6.22 -9.62 -3.24
C MET A 12 -4.80 -9.19 -2.89
N LEU A 13 -4.60 -7.93 -2.57
CA LEU A 13 -3.28 -7.43 -2.15
C LEU A 13 -2.81 -8.09 -0.85
N MET A 14 -3.71 -8.31 0.09
CA MET A 14 -3.38 -9.00 1.33
C MET A 14 -2.92 -10.44 1.07
N GLU A 15 -3.64 -11.16 0.23
CA GLU A 15 -3.30 -12.54 -0.10
C GLU A 15 -1.98 -12.63 -0.87
N ILE A 16 -1.75 -11.69 -1.80
CA ILE A 16 -0.48 -11.64 -2.52
C ILE A 16 0.67 -11.45 -1.54
N GLY A 17 0.53 -10.50 -0.62
CA GLY A 17 1.58 -10.22 0.36
C GLY A 17 1.89 -11.44 1.21
N GLU A 18 0.87 -12.14 1.67
CA GLU A 18 1.04 -13.35 2.46
C GLU A 18 1.76 -14.45 1.68
N LYS A 19 1.39 -14.64 0.43
CA LYS A 19 2.04 -15.63 -0.43
C LYS A 19 3.50 -15.29 -0.69
N LEU A 20 3.85 -14.02 -0.72
CA LEU A 20 5.22 -13.56 -0.89
C LEU A 20 6.03 -13.61 0.41
N GLY A 21 5.40 -13.92 1.52
CA GLY A 21 6.09 -14.04 2.80
C GLY A 21 6.04 -12.81 3.69
N PHE A 22 5.24 -11.81 3.33
CA PHE A 22 5.07 -10.63 4.15
C PHE A 22 3.95 -10.82 5.17
N ASP A 23 4.04 -10.06 6.26
CA ASP A 23 2.94 -9.93 7.20
C ASP A 23 2.02 -8.84 6.64
N SER A 24 0.87 -9.24 6.17
CA SER A 24 -0.01 -8.38 5.39
C SER A 24 -1.25 -8.04 6.20
N THR A 25 -1.59 -6.75 6.22
CA THR A 25 -2.80 -6.30 6.91
C THR A 25 -3.53 -5.30 6.05
N GLY A 26 -4.87 -5.33 6.11
CA GLY A 26 -5.70 -4.37 5.45
C GLY A 26 -6.13 -3.29 6.42
N ARG A 27 -6.18 -2.05 5.95
CA ARG A 27 -6.64 -0.88 6.70
C ARG A 27 -6.00 -0.77 8.08
N THR A 28 -4.69 -0.71 8.09
CA THR A 28 -3.94 -0.79 9.32
C THR A 28 -3.59 0.54 9.91
N MET A 29 -3.37 0.48 11.19
CA MET A 29 -2.70 1.52 11.98
C MET A 29 -3.49 2.78 12.18
N GLY A 30 -4.78 2.78 11.85
CA GLY A 30 -5.62 3.92 12.10
C GLY A 30 -5.59 4.37 13.55
N ASP A 31 -5.52 3.41 14.46
CA ASP A 31 -5.49 3.70 15.89
C ASP A 31 -4.14 4.21 16.37
N LEU A 32 -3.08 3.74 15.72
CA LEU A 32 -1.72 4.05 16.12
C LEU A 32 -1.20 5.29 15.46
N TYR A 33 -1.53 5.44 14.20
CA TYR A 33 -1.10 6.54 13.38
C TYR A 33 -2.33 7.24 12.81
N LYS A 34 -3.02 7.96 13.68
CA LYS A 34 -4.26 8.63 13.31
C LYS A 34 -4.10 9.59 12.13
N LEU A 35 -2.88 10.03 11.89
CA LEU A 35 -2.59 10.95 10.79
C LEU A 35 -2.30 10.23 9.48
N ALA A 36 -2.05 8.93 9.54
CA ALA A 36 -1.72 8.15 8.36
C ALA A 36 -2.21 6.72 8.51
N SER A 37 -2.90 6.24 7.49
CA SER A 37 -3.31 4.85 7.39
C SER A 37 -3.27 4.47 5.92
N ALA A 38 -3.23 3.19 5.64
CA ALA A 38 -3.26 2.69 4.28
C ALA A 38 -4.25 1.55 4.16
N ASP A 39 -4.77 1.35 2.96
CA ASP A 39 -5.75 0.29 2.72
C ASP A 39 -5.14 -1.10 2.94
N CYS A 40 -3.87 -1.25 2.59
CA CYS A 40 -3.14 -2.49 2.80
C CYS A 40 -1.67 -2.17 3.03
N VAL A 41 -1.04 -2.87 3.96
CA VAL A 41 0.40 -2.73 4.19
C VAL A 41 1.04 -4.10 4.27
N TRP A 42 2.15 -4.27 3.58
CA TRP A 42 3.00 -5.44 3.70
C TRP A 42 4.16 -5.07 4.61
N TYR A 43 4.25 -5.74 5.75
CA TYR A 43 5.34 -5.53 6.70
C TYR A 43 6.39 -6.59 6.49
N TYR A 44 7.65 -6.26 6.77
CA TYR A 44 8.65 -7.30 6.90
C TYR A 44 8.18 -8.31 7.93
N PRO A 45 8.37 -9.61 7.70
CA PRO A 45 7.91 -10.61 8.65
C PRO A 45 8.47 -10.33 10.01
N LYS A 46 7.63 -10.50 11.03
CA LYS A 46 8.08 -10.44 12.41
C LYS A 46 9.06 -11.58 12.57
N ASN A 47 10.33 -11.26 12.60
CA ASN A 47 11.30 -12.23 12.32
C ASN A 47 11.67 -13.10 13.47
N SER A 48 11.73 -14.33 13.17
CA SER A 48 12.24 -15.33 14.05
C SER A 48 13.77 -15.34 14.16
N ASP A 49 14.47 -14.68 13.25
CA ASP A 49 15.94 -14.64 13.30
C ASP A 49 16.43 -13.45 14.13
N PRO A 50 16.94 -13.70 15.37
CA PRO A 50 17.41 -12.63 16.23
C PRO A 50 18.66 -11.92 15.69
N GLN A 51 19.30 -12.48 14.68
CA GLN A 51 20.48 -11.87 14.07
C GLN A 51 20.10 -10.93 12.92
N SER A 52 18.83 -10.90 12.55
CA SER A 52 18.38 -10.05 11.46
C SER A 52 18.45 -8.58 11.84
N ILE A 53 18.95 -7.75 10.95
CA ILE A 53 18.96 -6.31 11.14
C ILE A 53 17.52 -5.77 11.25
N PHE A 54 16.57 -6.40 10.58
CA PHE A 54 15.17 -5.99 10.67
C PHE A 54 14.59 -6.28 12.06
N ALA A 55 15.07 -7.34 12.73
CA ALA A 55 14.64 -7.64 14.08
C ALA A 55 15.08 -6.53 15.04
N ASP A 56 16.27 -5.99 14.86
CA ASP A 56 16.75 -4.89 15.68
C ASP A 56 15.88 -3.65 15.51
N PHE A 57 15.56 -3.29 14.27
CA PHE A 57 14.70 -2.14 14.02
C PHE A 57 13.29 -2.38 14.52
N ALA A 58 12.76 -3.56 14.29
CA ALA A 58 11.41 -3.89 14.72
C ALA A 58 11.26 -3.88 16.23
N SER A 59 12.30 -4.26 16.96
CA SER A 59 12.25 -4.28 18.42
C SER A 59 12.22 -2.87 19.02
N GLN A 60 12.61 -1.87 18.27
CA GLN A 60 12.53 -0.47 18.70
C GLN A 60 11.15 0.12 18.46
N ASP A 61 10.37 -0.50 17.58
CA ASP A 61 9.02 -0.08 17.30
C ASP A 61 8.08 -0.69 18.33
N LYS A 62 7.21 0.14 18.89
CA LYS A 62 6.19 -0.28 19.83
C LYS A 62 5.36 -1.47 19.34
N TYR A 63 5.17 -1.57 18.02
CA TYR A 63 4.32 -2.58 17.41
C TYR A 63 5.11 -3.66 16.70
N HIS A 64 6.42 -3.55 16.71
CA HIS A 64 7.34 -4.55 16.16
C HIS A 64 7.09 -4.83 14.68
N LYS A 65 6.72 -3.79 13.91
CA LYS A 65 6.43 -3.93 12.48
C LYS A 65 7.14 -2.85 11.69
N VAL A 66 7.79 -3.26 10.60
CA VAL A 66 8.46 -2.36 9.69
C VAL A 66 7.76 -2.44 8.34
N PRO A 67 7.11 -1.36 7.89
CA PRO A 67 6.38 -1.40 6.62
C PRO A 67 7.31 -1.40 5.44
N PHE A 68 7.14 -2.38 4.56
CA PHE A 68 7.89 -2.45 3.31
C PHE A 68 7.12 -1.80 2.17
N VAL A 69 5.88 -2.25 1.92
CA VAL A 69 5.03 -1.69 0.87
C VAL A 69 3.70 -1.27 1.47
N ALA A 70 3.27 -0.07 1.18
CA ALA A 70 1.95 0.42 1.56
C ALA A 70 1.14 0.70 0.30
N PHE A 71 -0.13 0.31 0.33
CA PHE A 71 -1.04 0.45 -0.80
C PHE A 71 -2.23 1.30 -0.43
N GLU A 72 -2.58 2.22 -1.30
CA GLU A 72 -3.87 2.88 -1.28
C GLU A 72 -4.61 2.47 -2.54
N VAL A 73 -5.86 2.07 -2.39
CA VAL A 73 -6.70 1.66 -3.50
C VAL A 73 -7.74 2.74 -3.74
N ALA A 74 -7.68 3.35 -4.91
CA ALA A 74 -8.61 4.39 -5.32
C ALA A 74 -9.59 3.82 -6.33
N TYR A 75 -10.85 3.73 -5.96
CA TYR A 75 -11.89 3.27 -6.86
C TYR A 75 -12.84 4.43 -7.17
N SER A 76 -12.76 4.92 -8.40
CA SER A 76 -13.58 6.05 -8.87
C SER A 76 -13.44 7.32 -8.02
N GLU A 77 -12.25 7.53 -7.47
CA GLU A 77 -11.94 8.73 -6.73
C GLU A 77 -11.38 9.80 -7.66
N LYS A 78 -11.52 11.06 -7.24
CA LYS A 78 -11.08 12.21 -8.00
C LYS A 78 -9.83 12.85 -7.38
N GLU A 79 -9.36 13.92 -7.98
CA GLU A 79 -8.08 14.54 -7.66
C GLU A 79 -7.85 14.80 -6.16
N LYS A 80 -8.84 15.37 -5.48
CA LYS A 80 -8.66 15.73 -4.07
C LYS A 80 -8.41 14.48 -3.22
N ALA A 81 -9.21 13.43 -3.43
CA ALA A 81 -9.05 12.18 -2.69
C ALA A 81 -7.72 11.51 -3.04
N LEU A 82 -7.33 11.56 -4.30
CA LEU A 82 -6.05 10.99 -4.73
C LEU A 82 -4.86 11.71 -4.09
N ARG A 83 -4.92 13.04 -3.99
CA ARG A 83 -3.87 13.80 -3.28
C ARG A 83 -3.83 13.42 -1.81
N GLY A 84 -4.99 13.20 -1.19
CA GLY A 84 -5.07 12.74 0.19
C GLY A 84 -4.42 11.38 0.39
N SER A 85 -4.70 10.44 -0.51
CA SER A 85 -4.08 9.12 -0.48
C SER A 85 -2.57 9.21 -0.61
N LEU A 86 -2.09 10.05 -1.52
CA LEU A 86 -0.67 10.25 -1.72
C LEU A 86 -0.01 10.81 -0.45
N ALA A 87 -0.65 11.80 0.18
CA ALA A 87 -0.15 12.37 1.42
C ALA A 87 -0.09 11.34 2.54
N SER A 88 -1.13 10.51 2.69
CA SER A 88 -1.17 9.47 3.70
C SER A 88 -0.02 8.47 3.51
N LEU A 89 0.25 8.08 2.28
CA LEU A 89 1.35 7.19 1.99
C LEU A 89 2.69 7.80 2.37
N GLN A 90 2.88 9.10 2.12
CA GLN A 90 4.12 9.78 2.47
C GLN A 90 4.30 9.84 3.99
N ILE A 91 3.24 10.08 4.73
CA ILE A 91 3.30 10.16 6.18
C ILE A 91 3.62 8.77 6.78
N LEU A 92 3.02 7.72 6.24
CA LEU A 92 3.28 6.36 6.70
C LEU A 92 4.72 5.94 6.48
N GLY A 93 5.31 6.35 5.38
CA GLY A 93 6.76 6.19 5.17
C GLY A 93 7.23 4.77 4.92
N ALA A 94 6.43 3.94 4.26
CA ALA A 94 6.90 2.62 3.84
C ALA A 94 8.04 2.75 2.83
N SER A 95 8.83 1.70 2.67
CA SER A 95 9.94 1.71 1.71
C SER A 95 9.45 1.96 0.29
N VAL A 96 8.29 1.42 -0.06
CA VAL A 96 7.65 1.64 -1.35
C VAL A 96 6.18 1.90 -1.10
N SER A 97 5.63 2.88 -1.79
CA SER A 97 4.20 3.18 -1.73
C SER A 97 3.56 2.95 -3.09
N VAL A 98 2.38 2.38 -3.11
CA VAL A 98 1.68 2.07 -4.35
C VAL A 98 0.26 2.64 -4.28
N ILE A 99 -0.12 3.38 -5.31
CA ILE A 99 -1.51 3.78 -5.49
C ILE A 99 -2.07 2.91 -6.60
N VAL A 100 -3.13 2.18 -6.31
CA VAL A 100 -3.83 1.35 -7.28
C VAL A 100 -5.06 2.09 -7.74
N LEU A 101 -5.13 2.38 -9.03
CA LEU A 101 -6.26 3.09 -9.64
C LEU A 101 -7.23 2.09 -10.24
N ALA A 102 -8.49 2.21 -9.88
CA ALA A 102 -9.55 1.35 -10.40
C ALA A 102 -10.78 2.20 -10.76
N GLY A 103 -11.65 1.65 -11.59
CA GLY A 103 -12.81 2.38 -12.06
C GLY A 103 -12.40 3.68 -12.74
N ASP A 104 -13.15 4.74 -12.49
CA ASP A 104 -12.90 6.03 -13.12
C ASP A 104 -11.60 6.71 -12.64
N SER A 105 -11.03 6.22 -11.56
CA SER A 105 -9.75 6.77 -11.09
C SER A 105 -8.61 6.52 -12.07
N LYS A 106 -8.75 5.54 -12.96
CA LYS A 106 -7.72 5.24 -13.95
C LYS A 106 -7.38 6.42 -14.86
N GLU A 107 -8.34 7.30 -15.08
CA GLU A 107 -8.11 8.47 -15.94
C GLU A 107 -7.13 9.47 -15.32
N TYR A 108 -6.85 9.35 -14.02
CA TYR A 108 -5.94 10.27 -13.32
C TYR A 108 -4.50 9.79 -13.26
N LYS A 109 -4.15 8.73 -13.97
CA LYS A 109 -2.80 8.19 -13.95
C LYS A 109 -1.74 9.24 -14.32
N ASP A 110 -1.98 9.95 -15.41
CA ASP A 110 -1.04 10.98 -15.87
C ASP A 110 -0.96 12.14 -14.88
N TYR A 111 -2.09 12.53 -14.30
CA TYR A 111 -2.14 13.55 -13.27
C TYR A 111 -1.26 13.19 -12.07
N LEU A 112 -1.37 11.96 -11.59
CA LEU A 112 -0.56 11.49 -10.45
C LEU A 112 0.92 11.44 -10.82
N ASN A 113 1.24 10.95 -12.00
CA ASN A 113 2.63 10.91 -12.45
C ASN A 113 3.24 12.31 -12.52
N GLU A 114 2.48 13.29 -12.96
CA GLU A 114 2.93 14.68 -12.99
C GLU A 114 3.13 15.23 -11.58
N LEU A 115 2.23 14.93 -10.66
CA LEU A 115 2.39 15.34 -9.26
C LEU A 115 3.64 14.75 -8.64
N MET A 116 3.86 13.47 -8.84
CA MET A 116 5.02 12.79 -8.26
C MET A 116 6.32 13.36 -8.81
N LYS A 117 6.34 13.66 -10.09
CA LYS A 117 7.49 14.26 -10.73
C LYS A 117 7.75 15.67 -10.21
N LYS A 118 6.69 16.47 -10.09
CA LYS A 118 6.77 17.86 -9.64
C LYS A 118 7.25 17.96 -8.20
N PHE A 119 6.84 17.05 -7.33
CA PHE A 119 7.21 17.06 -5.93
C PHE A 119 8.32 16.06 -5.58
N ALA A 120 8.97 15.49 -6.59
CA ALA A 120 10.09 14.57 -6.44
C ALA A 120 9.77 13.36 -5.53
N LEU A 121 8.61 12.77 -5.70
CA LEU A 121 8.19 11.61 -4.93
C LEU A 121 8.71 10.34 -5.60
N ASN A 122 9.88 9.88 -5.18
CA ASN A 122 10.63 8.83 -5.89
C ASN A 122 10.26 7.41 -5.53
N ARG A 123 9.52 7.21 -4.45
CA ARG A 123 9.20 5.86 -3.97
C ARG A 123 7.73 5.53 -4.07
N VAL A 124 7.03 6.21 -4.96
CA VAL A 124 5.62 5.98 -5.20
C VAL A 124 5.45 5.38 -6.59
N ILE A 125 4.67 4.31 -6.66
CA ILE A 125 4.35 3.63 -7.90
C ILE A 125 2.86 3.76 -8.14
N VAL A 126 2.48 4.01 -9.39
CA VAL A 126 1.07 4.06 -9.76
C VAL A 126 0.75 2.80 -10.58
N TRP A 127 -0.15 1.99 -10.06
CA TRP A 127 -0.67 0.82 -10.77
C TRP A 127 -2.13 1.07 -11.15
N ASP A 128 -2.61 0.38 -12.17
CA ASP A 128 -4.04 0.19 -12.30
C ASP A 128 -4.40 -1.20 -11.76
N ASP A 129 -5.70 -1.46 -11.63
CA ASP A 129 -6.16 -2.71 -11.04
C ASP A 129 -5.80 -3.96 -11.84
N SER A 130 -5.54 -3.81 -13.13
CA SER A 130 -5.13 -4.95 -13.96
C SER A 130 -3.83 -5.57 -13.46
N LYS A 131 -2.93 -4.74 -12.91
CA LYS A 131 -1.68 -5.24 -12.33
C LYS A 131 -1.96 -6.14 -11.12
N VAL A 132 -2.91 -5.76 -10.29
CA VAL A 132 -3.29 -6.55 -9.13
C VAL A 132 -3.88 -7.90 -9.56
N TYR A 133 -4.78 -7.89 -10.53
CA TYR A 133 -5.39 -9.12 -11.03
C TYR A 133 -4.35 -10.04 -11.66
N GLU A 134 -3.42 -9.47 -12.41
CA GLU A 134 -2.33 -10.24 -13.02
C GLU A 134 -1.48 -10.93 -11.95
N TRP A 135 -1.06 -10.19 -10.93
CA TRP A 135 -0.23 -10.75 -9.87
C TRP A 135 -0.99 -11.78 -9.04
N TYR A 136 -2.26 -11.52 -8.77
CA TYR A 136 -3.09 -12.45 -8.04
C TYR A 136 -3.18 -13.80 -8.78
N SER A 137 -3.40 -13.76 -10.08
CA SER A 137 -3.45 -14.97 -10.88
C SER A 137 -2.15 -15.75 -10.89
N ARG A 138 -1.02 -15.04 -10.92
CA ARG A 138 0.29 -15.69 -10.98
C ARG A 138 0.76 -16.21 -9.64
N ILE A 139 0.45 -15.52 -8.57
CA ILE A 139 1.03 -15.79 -7.25
C ILE A 139 0.10 -16.59 -6.36
N VAL A 140 -1.18 -16.24 -6.35
CA VAL A 140 -2.15 -16.84 -5.41
C VAL A 140 -2.85 -18.05 -6.03
N LYS A 141 -3.27 -17.94 -7.29
CA LYS A 141 -3.93 -19.06 -7.97
C LYS A 141 -2.91 -20.10 -8.52
#